data_4fd37b874cf57faf2da3805dadf43f03
#
_entry.id   4fd37b874cf57faf2da3805dadf43f03
#
_cell.length_a   1.000
_cell.length_b   1.000
_cell.length_c   1.000
_cell.angle_alpha   90.00
_cell.angle_beta   90.00
_cell.angle_gamma   90.00
#
_symmetry.space_group_name_H-M   'P 1'
#
loop_
_entity.id
_entity.type
_entity.pdbx_description
1 polymer ?
#
loop_
_entity_poly.entity_id
_entity_poly.type
_entity_poly.pdbx_seq_one_letter_code
_entity_poly.pdbx_strand_id
1 'polypeptide(L)'
;MTNLKVNFENNVGKIKPMNAVNNGPKTPGRSQYRDNFETYKALHLPFARTHDASICYDYGAEHCVDVNGIFPNFDADPSNPENYDFLLTDKYLQAIIDAGTEPYYRLGT
;
A
#
# COMPACT_ATOMS: atom_id res chain seq x y z
N MET A 1 39.03 -14.49 -22.41
CA MET A 1 37.69 -14.86 -21.87
C MET A 1 37.78 -14.95 -20.37
N THR A 2 36.89 -14.25 -19.66
CA THR A 2 36.84 -14.31 -18.20
C THR A 2 35.90 -15.44 -17.81
N ASN A 3 36.41 -16.47 -17.13
CA ASN A 3 35.60 -17.58 -16.64
C ASN A 3 34.99 -17.20 -15.28
N LEU A 4 33.65 -17.21 -15.19
CA LEU A 4 32.91 -17.06 -13.95
C LEU A 4 32.60 -18.44 -13.37
N LYS A 5 33.02 -18.68 -12.11
CA LYS A 5 32.70 -19.92 -11.40
C LYS A 5 31.67 -19.60 -10.30
N VAL A 6 30.48 -20.21 -10.40
CA VAL A 6 29.42 -20.07 -9.39
C VAL A 6 29.34 -21.35 -8.58
N ASN A 7 29.39 -21.23 -7.26
CA ASN A 7 29.21 -22.35 -6.34
C ASN A 7 27.89 -22.18 -5.58
N PHE A 8 26.87 -22.95 -5.94
CA PHE A 8 25.54 -22.92 -5.31
C PHE A 8 25.49 -23.57 -3.92
N GLU A 9 26.50 -24.31 -3.51
CA GLU A 9 26.58 -24.91 -2.18
C GLU A 9 27.10 -23.91 -1.13
N ASN A 10 27.73 -22.82 -1.58
CA ASN A 10 28.26 -21.78 -0.71
C ASN A 10 27.20 -20.69 -0.48
N ASN A 11 26.39 -20.85 0.55
CA ASN A 11 25.40 -19.85 0.94
C ASN A 11 26.08 -18.71 1.73
N VAL A 12 26.22 -17.55 1.11
CA VAL A 12 26.89 -16.38 1.70
C VAL A 12 25.91 -15.41 2.39
N GLY A 13 24.60 -15.69 2.34
CA GLY A 13 23.61 -14.88 3.02
C GLY A 13 22.20 -15.03 2.45
N LYS A 14 21.25 -14.26 3.03
CA LYS A 14 19.87 -14.15 2.54
C LYS A 14 19.74 -12.92 1.67
N ILE A 15 19.12 -13.07 0.51
CA ILE A 15 18.70 -11.92 -0.31
C ILE A 15 17.55 -11.24 0.42
N LYS A 16 17.64 -9.92 0.60
CA LYS A 16 16.50 -9.13 1.10
C LYS A 16 15.32 -9.29 0.14
N PRO A 17 14.09 -9.46 0.67
CA PRO A 17 12.93 -9.46 -0.19
C PRO A 17 12.82 -8.09 -0.90
N MET A 18 12.87 -8.12 -2.23
CA MET A 18 12.79 -6.91 -3.07
C MET A 18 11.55 -6.89 -3.94
N ASN A 19 10.71 -7.92 -3.82
CA ASN A 19 9.43 -7.99 -4.47
C ASN A 19 8.44 -7.10 -3.73
N ALA A 20 7.88 -6.14 -4.44
CA ALA A 20 6.87 -5.23 -3.92
C ALA A 20 5.86 -4.90 -5.03
N VAL A 21 4.72 -4.37 -4.63
CA VAL A 21 3.68 -3.95 -5.57
C VAL A 21 3.27 -2.51 -5.32
N ASN A 22 2.66 -1.89 -6.32
CA ASN A 22 1.88 -0.67 -6.13
C ASN A 22 0.49 -1.07 -5.65
N ASN A 23 0.03 -0.35 -4.64
CA ASN A 23 -1.27 -0.50 -4.00
C ASN A 23 -1.50 -1.82 -3.26
N GLY A 24 -2.43 -1.77 -2.32
CA GLY A 24 -2.92 -2.90 -1.59
C GLY A 24 -3.99 -3.69 -2.33
N PRO A 25 -4.53 -4.71 -1.67
CA PRO A 25 -5.65 -5.47 -2.19
C PRO A 25 -6.91 -4.59 -2.26
N LYS A 26 -7.81 -4.94 -3.17
CA LYS A 26 -9.17 -4.44 -3.14
C LYS A 26 -9.94 -5.13 -2.03
N THR A 27 -10.57 -4.32 -1.17
CA THR A 27 -11.33 -4.86 -0.05
C THR A 27 -12.65 -5.47 -0.51
N PRO A 28 -13.09 -6.56 0.14
CA PRO A 28 -14.40 -7.15 -0.13
C PRO A 28 -15.53 -6.19 0.20
N GLY A 29 -16.60 -6.21 -0.56
CA GLY A 29 -17.86 -5.63 -0.13
C GLY A 29 -18.63 -4.80 -1.12
N ARG A 30 -18.13 -4.52 -2.33
CA ARG A 30 -18.93 -3.85 -3.37
C ARG A 30 -18.87 -4.58 -4.71
N SER A 31 -20.05 -4.88 -5.23
CA SER A 31 -20.28 -5.68 -6.43
C SER A 31 -19.68 -5.14 -7.74
N GLN A 32 -19.15 -3.93 -7.74
CA GLN A 32 -18.58 -3.30 -8.91
C GLN A 32 -17.09 -3.61 -9.13
N TYR A 33 -16.39 -4.04 -8.10
CA TYR A 33 -14.96 -4.25 -8.15
C TYR A 33 -14.61 -5.69 -7.79
N ARG A 34 -13.70 -6.25 -8.55
CA ARG A 34 -13.20 -7.61 -8.29
C ARG A 34 -12.52 -7.61 -6.94
N ASP A 35 -13.09 -8.33 -6.01
CA ASP A 35 -12.42 -8.70 -4.79
C ASP A 35 -11.20 -9.56 -5.14
N ASN A 36 -10.03 -9.11 -4.74
CA ASN A 36 -8.77 -9.83 -4.95
C ASN A 36 -8.01 -10.08 -3.63
N PHE A 37 -8.67 -9.85 -2.49
CA PHE A 37 -8.01 -9.91 -1.19
C PHE A 37 -7.31 -11.25 -0.93
N GLU A 38 -8.02 -12.37 -1.10
CA GLU A 38 -7.46 -13.68 -0.85
C GLU A 38 -6.34 -14.05 -1.83
N THR A 39 -6.49 -13.68 -3.09
CA THR A 39 -5.44 -13.87 -4.10
C THR A 39 -4.20 -13.04 -3.78
N TYR A 40 -4.39 -11.78 -3.38
CA TYR A 40 -3.31 -10.90 -2.96
C TYR A 40 -2.56 -11.45 -1.74
N LYS A 41 -3.31 -11.86 -0.72
CA LYS A 41 -2.77 -12.46 0.51
C LYS A 41 -1.95 -13.72 0.22
N ALA A 42 -2.42 -14.56 -0.69
CA ALA A 42 -1.72 -15.77 -1.11
C ALA A 42 -0.37 -15.52 -1.82
N LEU A 43 -0.14 -14.31 -2.32
CA LEU A 43 1.14 -13.94 -2.95
C LEU A 43 2.25 -13.66 -1.93
N HIS A 44 1.93 -13.51 -0.65
CA HIS A 44 2.88 -13.22 0.43
C HIS A 44 3.85 -12.06 0.09
N LEU A 45 3.31 -10.98 -0.44
CA LEU A 45 4.08 -9.80 -0.82
C LEU A 45 4.59 -9.09 0.44
N PRO A 46 5.90 -8.85 0.56
CA PRO A 46 6.45 -8.22 1.77
C PRO A 46 6.07 -6.75 1.89
N PHE A 47 5.98 -6.02 0.77
CA PHE A 47 5.72 -4.59 0.77
C PHE A 47 4.71 -4.16 -0.29
N ALA A 48 3.86 -3.18 0.05
CA ALA A 48 2.99 -2.48 -0.89
C ALA A 48 3.19 -0.96 -0.77
N ARG A 49 3.60 -0.31 -1.85
CA ARG A 49 3.69 1.14 -1.91
C ARG A 49 2.31 1.75 -2.13
N THR A 50 1.95 2.75 -1.34
CA THR A 50 0.70 3.49 -1.56
C THR A 50 0.80 4.39 -2.79
N HIS A 51 -0.21 4.35 -3.64
CA HIS A 51 -0.30 5.19 -4.84
C HIS A 51 -1.73 5.19 -5.36
N ASP A 52 -2.33 6.36 -5.54
CA ASP A 52 -3.66 6.54 -6.16
C ASP A 52 -4.66 5.46 -5.69
N ALA A 53 -4.92 5.44 -4.38
CA ALA A 53 -5.63 4.34 -3.74
C ALA A 53 -7.05 4.14 -4.28
N SER A 54 -7.27 3.01 -4.91
CA SER A 54 -8.53 2.70 -5.61
C SER A 54 -9.76 2.55 -4.71
N ILE A 55 -9.58 2.38 -3.40
CA ILE A 55 -10.69 2.33 -2.44
C ILE A 55 -11.48 3.65 -2.40
N CYS A 56 -10.83 4.75 -2.75
CA CYS A 56 -11.43 6.07 -2.76
C CYS A 56 -12.58 6.20 -3.75
N TYR A 57 -12.51 5.47 -4.85
CA TYR A 57 -13.53 5.48 -5.86
C TYR A 57 -14.89 5.05 -5.31
N ASP A 58 -14.89 4.11 -4.37
CA ASP A 58 -16.10 3.62 -3.71
C ASP A 58 -16.71 4.62 -2.72
N TYR A 59 -15.92 5.56 -2.24
CA TYR A 59 -16.30 6.55 -1.23
C TYR A 59 -16.41 7.98 -1.80
N GLY A 60 -16.21 8.15 -3.11
CA GLY A 60 -16.30 9.44 -3.78
C GLY A 60 -15.09 10.35 -3.64
N ALA A 61 -13.97 9.82 -3.12
CA ALA A 61 -12.69 10.51 -3.06
C ALA A 61 -11.69 9.84 -4.00
N GLU A 62 -10.89 10.60 -4.74
CA GLU A 62 -9.94 10.04 -5.70
C GLU A 62 -8.70 9.45 -5.04
N HIS A 63 -8.22 10.08 -3.97
CA HIS A 63 -6.92 9.75 -3.37
C HIS A 63 -6.96 9.82 -1.85
N CYS A 64 -7.31 8.72 -1.20
CA CYS A 64 -7.41 8.67 0.27
C CYS A 64 -6.07 8.65 1.01
N VAL A 65 -4.96 8.51 0.29
CA VAL A 65 -3.60 8.51 0.85
C VAL A 65 -2.83 9.79 0.53
N ASP A 66 -3.43 10.69 -0.23
CA ASP A 66 -2.82 11.96 -0.60
C ASP A 66 -3.17 13.05 0.42
N VAL A 67 -2.36 14.10 0.46
CA VAL A 67 -2.50 15.19 1.45
C VAL A 67 -3.89 15.83 1.38
N ASN A 68 -4.42 16.06 0.20
CA ASN A 68 -5.76 16.65 0.01
C ASN A 68 -6.91 15.76 0.50
N GLY A 69 -6.72 14.44 0.54
CA GLY A 69 -7.69 13.52 1.13
C GLY A 69 -7.65 13.51 2.65
N ILE A 70 -6.47 13.71 3.23
CA ILE A 70 -6.23 13.67 4.67
C ILE A 70 -6.42 15.05 5.31
N PHE A 71 -5.99 16.12 4.65
CA PHE A 71 -6.10 17.50 5.09
C PHE A 71 -6.83 18.33 4.04
N PRO A 72 -8.18 18.22 3.96
CA PRO A 72 -8.96 18.74 2.83
C PRO A 72 -9.08 20.27 2.79
N ASN A 73 -8.86 20.95 3.91
CA ASN A 73 -8.91 22.41 3.98
C ASN A 73 -7.52 22.99 4.25
N PHE A 74 -6.82 23.41 3.21
CA PHE A 74 -5.46 23.94 3.30
C PHE A 74 -5.36 25.31 4.04
N ASP A 75 -6.48 25.99 4.25
CA ASP A 75 -6.55 27.25 5.04
C ASP A 75 -6.75 26.98 6.54
N ALA A 76 -6.95 25.73 6.94
CA ALA A 76 -7.13 25.35 8.33
C ALA A 76 -5.80 25.32 9.09
N ASP A 77 -5.90 25.43 10.44
CA ASP A 77 -4.72 25.32 11.31
C ASP A 77 -4.13 23.89 11.27
N PRO A 78 -2.91 23.67 10.74
CA PRO A 78 -2.31 22.33 10.67
C PRO A 78 -1.91 21.76 12.03
N SER A 79 -1.91 22.57 13.10
CA SER A 79 -1.65 22.09 14.46
C SER A 79 -2.88 21.49 15.13
N ASN A 80 -4.07 21.72 14.59
CA ASN A 80 -5.30 21.15 15.10
C ASN A 80 -5.58 19.76 14.47
N PRO A 81 -5.54 18.66 15.26
CA PRO A 81 -5.76 17.30 14.73
C PRO A 81 -7.17 17.08 14.18
N GLU A 82 -8.17 17.90 14.56
CA GLU A 82 -9.54 17.77 14.02
C GLU A 82 -9.67 18.19 12.56
N ASN A 83 -8.64 18.83 12.00
CA ASN A 83 -8.61 19.23 10.59
C ASN A 83 -8.12 18.10 9.66
N TYR A 84 -7.85 16.92 10.22
CA TYR A 84 -7.39 15.74 9.48
C TYR A 84 -8.46 14.65 9.44
N ASP A 85 -8.64 14.05 8.27
CA ASP A 85 -9.51 12.88 8.07
C ASP A 85 -8.68 11.66 7.63
N PHE A 86 -8.45 10.74 8.55
CA PHE A 86 -7.72 9.50 8.29
C PHE A 86 -8.63 8.30 8.02
N LEU A 87 -9.95 8.46 8.05
CA LEU A 87 -10.89 7.35 8.00
C LEU A 87 -10.66 6.39 6.82
N LEU A 88 -10.50 6.96 5.62
CA LEU A 88 -10.28 6.17 4.41
C LEU A 88 -8.85 5.66 4.30
N THR A 89 -7.89 6.47 4.75
CA THR A 89 -6.47 6.11 4.81
C THR A 89 -6.27 4.90 5.71
N ASP A 90 -6.84 4.93 6.91
CA ASP A 90 -6.74 3.82 7.88
C ASP A 90 -7.34 2.54 7.33
N LYS A 91 -8.52 2.60 6.70
CA LYS A 91 -9.14 1.45 6.06
C LYS A 91 -8.28 0.86 4.95
N TYR A 92 -7.67 1.71 4.16
CA TYR A 92 -6.80 1.28 3.08
C TYR A 92 -5.52 0.61 3.58
N LEU A 93 -4.86 1.22 4.57
CA LEU A 93 -3.65 0.67 5.17
C LEU A 93 -3.94 -0.62 5.92
N GLN A 94 -5.07 -0.69 6.64
CA GLN A 94 -5.48 -1.88 7.35
C GLN A 94 -5.67 -3.08 6.40
N ALA A 95 -6.23 -2.86 5.22
CA ALA A 95 -6.38 -3.93 4.24
C ALA A 95 -5.03 -4.49 3.76
N ILE A 96 -4.01 -3.66 3.63
CA ILE A 96 -2.64 -4.10 3.31
C ILE A 96 -2.07 -4.95 4.44
N ILE A 97 -2.23 -4.48 5.68
CA ILE A 97 -1.74 -5.17 6.89
C ILE A 97 -2.46 -6.52 7.07
N ASP A 98 -3.77 -6.57 6.91
CA ASP A 98 -4.59 -7.78 7.03
C ASP A 98 -4.22 -8.84 5.97
N ALA A 99 -3.70 -8.38 4.83
CA ALA A 99 -3.16 -9.27 3.80
C ALA A 99 -1.75 -9.81 4.14
N GLY A 100 -1.16 -9.40 5.27
CA GLY A 100 0.18 -9.81 5.67
C GLY A 100 1.31 -9.05 4.95
N THR A 101 1.00 -7.88 4.40
CA THR A 101 1.93 -7.03 3.64
C THR A 101 2.24 -5.76 4.45
N GLU A 102 3.48 -5.30 4.42
CA GLU A 102 3.86 -4.05 5.07
C GLU A 102 3.60 -2.86 4.14
N PRO A 103 2.84 -1.84 4.57
CA PRO A 103 2.63 -0.65 3.77
C PRO A 103 3.89 0.21 3.69
N TYR A 104 4.30 0.54 2.46
CA TYR A 104 5.31 1.55 2.18
C TYR A 104 4.60 2.85 1.79
N TYR A 105 4.37 3.69 2.79
CA TYR A 105 3.57 4.89 2.62
C TYR A 105 4.32 5.96 1.81
N ARG A 106 3.72 6.41 0.69
CA ARG A 106 4.19 7.54 -0.08
C ARG A 106 3.58 8.83 0.47
N LEU A 107 4.41 9.76 0.90
CA LEU A 107 3.98 11.09 1.31
C LEU A 107 3.79 11.99 0.09
N GLY A 108 2.62 12.62 0.03
CA GLY A 108 2.26 13.59 -1.00
C GLY A 108 1.88 13.00 -2.36
N THR A 109 1.47 13.86 -3.24
CA THR A 109 1.19 13.60 -4.65
C THR A 109 2.35 14.03 -5.50
#